data_c3269261f4f7a8bf3361212bf0e7bf6f
#
_entry.id   c3269261f4f7a8bf3361212bf0e7bf6f
#
_cell.length_a   1.000
_cell.length_b   1.000
_cell.length_c   1.000
_cell.angle_alpha   90.00
_cell.angle_beta   90.00
_cell.angle_gamma   90.00
#
_symmetry.space_group_name_H-M   'P 1'
#
loop_
_entity.id
_entity.type
_entity.pdbx_description
1 polymer ?
#
loop_
_entity_poly.entity_id
_entity_poly.type
_entity_poly.pdbx_seq_one_letter_code
_entity_poly.pdbx_strand_id
1 'polypeptide(L)'
;MPWFIKTESFTKETLKLLPAQREEFISKHKDWVVNLKKLGKAISSGYLVNENKIPGGGGLLIVEAENFSAAKFLIEQDPMIVYGLVNWEMHQWIPVIGEFPTD
;
A
#
# COMPACT_ATOMS: atom_id res chain seq x y z
N MET A 1 -14.45 11.06 -5.55
CA MET A 1 -14.47 9.59 -5.51
C MET A 1 -14.15 9.09 -4.12
N PRO A 2 -14.64 7.93 -3.73
CA PRO A 2 -14.32 7.36 -2.43
C PRO A 2 -12.82 7.07 -2.25
N TRP A 3 -12.39 7.06 -1.01
CA TRP A 3 -11.04 6.69 -0.62
C TRP A 3 -11.01 5.28 -0.05
N PHE A 4 -9.95 4.53 -0.38
CA PHE A 4 -9.76 3.17 0.08
C PHE A 4 -8.39 3.04 0.72
N ILE A 5 -8.31 2.23 1.77
CA ILE A 5 -7.08 2.00 2.53
C ILE A 5 -6.74 0.53 2.44
N LYS A 6 -5.48 0.24 2.13
CA LYS A 6 -4.91 -1.09 2.24
C LYS A 6 -3.87 -1.05 3.35
N THR A 7 -4.02 -1.91 4.34
CA THR A 7 -3.01 -2.14 5.37
C THR A 7 -2.37 -3.49 5.14
N GLU A 8 -1.09 -3.61 5.46
CA GLU A 8 -0.36 -4.85 5.21
C GLU A 8 0.73 -5.07 6.25
N SER A 9 1.16 -6.33 6.34
CA SER A 9 2.36 -6.71 7.08
C SER A 9 3.08 -7.81 6.32
N PHE A 10 4.41 -7.85 6.43
CA PHE A 10 5.20 -8.90 5.82
C PHE A 10 4.81 -10.26 6.39
N THR A 11 4.76 -11.29 5.52
CA THR A 11 4.62 -12.67 5.97
C THR A 11 5.88 -13.08 6.72
N LYS A 12 5.79 -14.21 7.45
CA LYS A 12 6.96 -14.76 8.15
C LYS A 12 8.10 -15.07 7.18
N GLU A 13 7.76 -15.58 6.00
CA GLU A 13 8.74 -15.91 4.97
C GLU A 13 9.43 -14.65 4.45
N THR A 14 8.68 -13.58 4.25
CA THR A 14 9.24 -12.31 3.78
C THR A 14 10.20 -11.71 4.80
N LEU A 15 9.88 -11.83 6.10
CA LEU A 15 10.76 -11.36 7.15
C LEU A 15 12.09 -12.10 7.20
N LYS A 16 12.14 -13.33 6.68
CA LYS A 16 13.35 -14.15 6.61
C LYS A 16 14.24 -13.82 5.41
N LEU A 17 13.71 -13.07 4.45
CA LEU A 17 14.51 -12.67 3.28
C LEU A 17 15.63 -11.71 3.68
N LEU A 18 16.72 -11.74 2.93
CA LEU A 18 17.76 -10.75 3.09
C LEU A 18 17.24 -9.37 2.68
N PRO A 19 17.73 -8.29 3.31
CA PRO A 19 17.29 -6.94 2.95
C PRO A 19 17.38 -6.63 1.45
N ALA A 20 18.43 -7.11 0.77
CA ALA A 20 18.57 -6.90 -0.67
C ALA A 20 17.48 -7.59 -1.47
N GLN A 21 17.03 -8.77 -1.03
CA GLN A 21 15.94 -9.50 -1.69
C GLN A 21 14.60 -8.76 -1.52
N ARG A 22 14.34 -8.27 -0.30
CA ARG A 22 13.14 -7.46 -0.05
C ARG A 22 13.14 -6.18 -0.86
N GLU A 23 14.29 -5.52 -0.95
CA GLU A 23 14.42 -4.25 -1.66
C GLU A 23 14.07 -4.38 -3.15
N GLU A 24 14.38 -5.52 -3.76
CA GLU A 24 14.02 -5.77 -5.14
C GLU A 24 12.50 -5.70 -5.36
N PHE A 25 11.74 -6.32 -4.46
CA PHE A 25 10.27 -6.29 -4.53
C PHE A 25 9.71 -4.93 -4.14
N ILE A 26 10.30 -4.28 -3.15
CA ILE A 26 9.88 -2.94 -2.72
C ILE A 26 10.09 -1.95 -3.87
N SER A 27 11.16 -2.09 -4.62
CA SER A 27 11.42 -1.25 -5.79
C SER A 27 10.33 -1.42 -6.86
N LYS A 28 9.89 -2.65 -7.10
CA LYS A 28 8.78 -2.92 -8.03
C LYS A 28 7.48 -2.27 -7.55
N HIS A 29 7.21 -2.32 -6.24
CA HIS A 29 6.06 -1.67 -5.64
C HIS A 29 6.11 -0.15 -5.86
N LYS A 30 7.27 0.47 -5.60
CA LYS A 30 7.45 1.91 -5.81
C LYS A 30 7.21 2.29 -7.27
N ASP A 31 7.73 1.52 -8.20
CA ASP A 31 7.53 1.77 -9.63
C ASP A 31 6.05 1.69 -10.00
N TRP A 32 5.33 0.73 -9.45
CA TRP A 32 3.89 0.58 -9.67
C TRP A 32 3.12 1.81 -9.18
N VAL A 33 3.42 2.30 -7.97
CA VAL A 33 2.78 3.50 -7.41
C VAL A 33 3.11 4.73 -8.26
N VAL A 34 4.37 4.92 -8.62
CA VAL A 34 4.81 6.06 -9.44
C VAL A 34 4.08 6.04 -10.79
N ASN A 35 3.94 4.87 -11.38
CA ASN A 35 3.25 4.73 -12.66
C ASN A 35 1.77 5.11 -12.55
N LEU A 36 1.10 4.69 -11.48
CA LEU A 36 -0.29 5.06 -11.23
C LEU A 36 -0.45 6.58 -11.05
N LYS A 37 0.47 7.20 -10.35
CA LYS A 37 0.47 8.66 -10.20
C LYS A 37 0.61 9.36 -11.55
N LYS A 38 1.47 8.85 -12.42
CA LYS A 38 1.62 9.39 -13.79
C LYS A 38 0.35 9.28 -14.59
N LEU A 39 -0.47 8.25 -14.33
CA LEU A 39 -1.76 8.06 -14.97
C LEU A 39 -2.88 8.89 -14.35
N GLY A 40 -2.55 9.75 -13.39
CA GLY A 40 -3.51 10.64 -12.74
C GLY A 40 -4.24 10.05 -11.55
N LYS A 41 -3.81 8.89 -11.04
CA LYS A 41 -4.42 8.30 -9.85
C LYS A 41 -3.96 9.03 -8.60
N ALA A 42 -4.90 9.31 -7.69
CA ALA A 42 -4.58 9.83 -6.37
C ALA A 42 -4.25 8.62 -5.48
N ILE A 43 -2.96 8.41 -5.25
CA ILE A 43 -2.46 7.27 -4.49
C ILE A 43 -1.26 7.68 -3.66
N SER A 44 -1.17 7.13 -2.45
CA SER A 44 -0.02 7.32 -1.57
C SER A 44 0.26 6.02 -0.85
N SER A 45 1.53 5.70 -0.69
CA SER A 45 1.95 4.46 -0.06
C SER A 45 3.17 4.70 0.81
N GLY A 46 3.23 4.04 1.95
CA GLY A 46 4.37 4.16 2.86
C GLY A 46 4.44 3.00 3.82
N TYR A 47 5.56 2.90 4.53
CA TYR A 47 5.76 1.90 5.56
C TYR A 47 5.58 2.51 6.94
N LEU A 48 5.27 1.65 7.91
CA LEU A 48 5.01 2.06 9.29
C LEU A 48 6.24 1.81 10.15
N VAL A 49 6.49 2.73 11.06
CA VAL A 49 7.63 2.63 11.98
C VAL A 49 7.13 2.80 13.41
N ASN A 50 7.93 2.32 14.38
CA ASN A 50 7.64 2.52 15.79
C ASN A 50 8.18 3.89 16.27
N GLU A 51 8.11 4.15 17.58
CA GLU A 51 8.56 5.41 18.17
C GLU A 51 10.04 5.70 17.92
N ASN A 52 10.86 4.67 17.69
CA ASN A 52 12.28 4.80 17.40
C ASN A 52 12.56 4.85 15.90
N LYS A 53 11.51 5.00 15.09
CA LYS A 53 11.57 5.04 13.63
C LYS A 53 12.11 3.75 13.01
N ILE A 54 11.87 2.63 13.67
CA ILE A 54 12.28 1.31 13.20
C ILE A 54 11.12 0.65 12.47
N PRO A 55 11.30 0.25 11.20
CA PRO A 55 10.26 -0.46 10.45
C PRO A 55 9.99 -1.85 11.04
N GLY A 56 8.72 -2.24 11.03
CA GLY A 56 8.31 -3.56 11.52
C GLY A 56 7.66 -4.44 10.45
N GLY A 57 7.81 -4.08 9.18
CA GLY A 57 7.21 -4.83 8.08
C GLY A 57 5.76 -4.45 7.79
N GLY A 58 5.25 -3.41 8.42
CA GLY A 58 3.90 -2.91 8.16
C GLY A 58 3.87 -1.80 7.12
N GLY A 59 2.75 -1.66 6.44
CA GLY A 59 2.57 -0.62 5.43
C GLY A 59 1.13 -0.14 5.33
N LEU A 60 0.97 1.03 4.72
CA LEU A 60 -0.31 1.66 4.47
C LEU A 60 -0.32 2.25 3.07
N LEU A 61 -1.41 2.00 2.36
CA LEU A 61 -1.64 2.58 1.03
C LEU A 61 -3.03 3.20 1.02
N ILE A 62 -3.15 4.39 0.46
CA ILE A 62 -4.42 5.10 0.30
C ILE A 62 -4.60 5.39 -1.18
N VAL A 63 -5.79 5.12 -1.72
CA VAL A 63 -6.09 5.35 -3.14
C VAL A 63 -7.54 5.77 -3.33
N GLU A 64 -7.78 6.69 -4.27
CA GLU A 64 -9.13 6.99 -4.74
C GLU A 64 -9.53 6.01 -5.84
N ALA A 65 -10.79 5.59 -5.82
CA ALA A 65 -11.37 4.77 -6.89
C ALA A 65 -12.89 4.96 -6.90
N GLU A 66 -13.53 4.61 -8.01
CA GLU A 66 -14.97 4.80 -8.15
C GLU A 66 -15.79 3.99 -7.14
N ASN A 67 -15.34 2.77 -6.84
CA ASN A 67 -16.05 1.88 -5.94
C ASN A 67 -15.07 0.84 -5.38
N PHE A 68 -15.56 0.01 -4.48
CA PHE A 68 -14.76 -1.01 -3.80
C PHE A 68 -14.14 -2.00 -4.80
N SER A 69 -14.90 -2.44 -5.79
CA SER A 69 -14.40 -3.40 -6.79
C SER A 69 -13.27 -2.82 -7.63
N ALA A 70 -13.38 -1.56 -8.03
CA ALA A 70 -12.35 -0.89 -8.80
C ALA A 70 -11.07 -0.72 -7.97
N ALA A 71 -11.21 -0.35 -6.69
CA ALA A 71 -10.08 -0.24 -5.79
C ALA A 71 -9.38 -1.58 -5.58
N LYS A 72 -10.18 -2.62 -5.36
CA LYS A 72 -9.65 -3.98 -5.14
C LYS A 72 -8.89 -4.48 -6.36
N PHE A 73 -9.46 -4.30 -7.54
CA PHE A 73 -8.81 -4.68 -8.80
C PHE A 73 -7.43 -4.00 -8.94
N LEU A 74 -7.38 -2.72 -8.62
CA LEU A 74 -6.14 -1.95 -8.69
C LEU A 74 -5.11 -2.43 -7.65
N ILE A 75 -5.54 -2.57 -6.41
CA ILE A 75 -4.66 -2.94 -5.29
C ILE A 75 -4.10 -4.35 -5.46
N GLU A 76 -4.87 -5.27 -6.01
CA GLU A 76 -4.41 -6.64 -6.25
C GLU A 76 -3.28 -6.73 -7.28
N GLN A 77 -3.00 -5.66 -8.01
CA GLN A 77 -1.88 -5.58 -8.94
C GLN A 77 -0.58 -5.14 -8.27
N ASP A 78 -0.62 -4.75 -7.00
CA ASP A 78 0.57 -4.39 -6.25
C ASP A 78 1.55 -5.58 -6.23
N PRO A 79 2.81 -5.39 -6.67
CA PRO A 79 3.79 -6.48 -6.65
C PRO A 79 3.94 -7.18 -5.30
N MET A 80 3.80 -6.45 -4.18
CA MET A 80 3.87 -7.06 -2.85
C MET A 80 2.76 -8.09 -2.64
N ILE A 81 1.60 -7.88 -3.25
CA ILE A 81 0.48 -8.81 -3.20
C ILE A 81 0.66 -9.92 -4.23
N VAL A 82 1.01 -9.55 -5.46
CA VAL A 82 1.18 -10.51 -6.57
C VAL A 82 2.19 -11.61 -6.21
N TYR A 83 3.29 -11.23 -5.56
CA TYR A 83 4.34 -12.17 -5.16
C TYR A 83 4.10 -12.81 -3.79
N GLY A 84 2.96 -12.53 -3.15
CA GLY A 84 2.60 -13.16 -1.88
C GLY A 84 3.46 -12.76 -0.69
N LEU A 85 3.98 -11.54 -0.69
CA LEU A 85 4.95 -11.10 0.32
C LEU A 85 4.30 -10.52 1.57
N VAL A 86 3.00 -10.21 1.52
CA VAL A 86 2.29 -9.54 2.60
C VAL A 86 0.96 -10.21 2.89
N ASN A 87 0.55 -10.12 4.16
CA ASN A 87 -0.84 -10.29 4.57
C ASN A 87 -1.46 -8.90 4.49
N TRP A 88 -2.64 -8.78 3.92
CA TRP A 88 -3.23 -7.48 3.67
C TRP A 88 -4.73 -7.46 3.84
N GLU A 89 -5.25 -6.27 4.14
CA GLU A 89 -6.69 -6.00 4.24
C GLU A 89 -6.99 -4.70 3.52
N MET A 90 -8.20 -4.57 3.00
CA MET A 90 -8.65 -3.37 2.34
C MET A 90 -9.99 -2.92 2.90
N HIS A 91 -10.13 -1.61 3.09
CA HIS A 91 -11.36 -0.99 3.56
C HIS A 91 -11.63 0.28 2.78
N GLN A 92 -12.92 0.62 2.61
CA GLN A 92 -13.25 1.97 2.22
C GLN A 92 -13.11 2.87 3.44
N TRP A 93 -12.46 4.01 3.28
CA TRP A 93 -12.37 4.99 4.34
C TRP A 93 -13.37 6.10 4.09
N ILE A 94 -14.23 6.35 5.08
CA ILE A 94 -15.22 7.41 5.03
C ILE A 94 -14.80 8.46 6.03
N PRO A 95 -14.15 9.54 5.58
CA PRO A 95 -13.76 10.62 6.49
C PRO A 95 -15.03 11.34 6.97
N VAL A 96 -15.13 11.50 8.29
CA VAL A 96 -16.32 12.09 8.92
C VAL A 96 -16.03 13.50 9.44
N ILE A 97 -14.82 13.74 9.92
CA ILE A 97 -14.43 15.02 10.47
C ILE A 97 -12.93 15.24 10.23
N GLY A 98 -12.54 16.49 10.07
CA GLY A 98 -11.16 16.85 9.82
C GLY A 98 -10.90 17.17 8.36
N GLU A 99 -9.64 17.36 8.01
CA GLU A 99 -9.26 17.87 6.69
C GLU A 99 -8.60 16.83 5.79
N PHE A 100 -8.21 15.69 6.32
CA PHE A 100 -7.59 14.65 5.51
C PHE A 100 -8.65 13.68 4.95
N PRO A 101 -8.54 13.22 3.71
CA PRO A 101 -7.51 13.60 2.75
C PRO A 101 -7.82 14.98 2.16
N THR A 102 -6.77 15.77 2.00
CA THR A 102 -6.88 17.05 1.33
C THR A 102 -6.51 16.90 -0.14
N ASP A 103 -7.09 17.73 -0.92
CA ASP A 103 -6.79 17.78 -2.35
C ASP A 103 -5.41 18.34 -2.65
#